data_d6ab10eabd5dd43d872a9803fc842904
#
_entry.id   d6ab10eabd5dd43d872a9803fc842904
#
_cell.length_a   1.000
_cell.length_b   1.000
_cell.length_c   1.000
_cell.angle_alpha   90.00
_cell.angle_beta   90.00
_cell.angle_gamma   90.00
#
_symmetry.space_group_name_H-M   'P 1'
#
loop_
_entity.id
_entity.type
_entity.pdbx_description
1 polymer ?
#
loop_
_entity_poly.entity_id
_entity_poly.type
_entity_poly.pdbx_seq_one_letter_code
_entity_poly.pdbx_strand_id
1 'polypeptide(L)'
;MRHFFKTTLYAIGFMSITLSNPSFAAKTETYNQLNLFADVFERIRANYVKDVDDEELIEAAINGMLTSLDPHSTYLNTKRYENMRVQTSGEFGGLGIEVTMDKGVILVVAPMDDTPAFHAGVKAGDYITKIDGEQINGLTLNEAVDKMRGKVDTDIDITIVREGESDVIELTITRAIIEVQSVRHRIEDEIGYVRISSFTEKTTSGLRDALKEIDEELGDNLQGIVLDLRNNPGGLLDQAVDVSSTFLDRGEIVSTRTRNDKNIQRYNAKPGDNIDKKSLVVLINGGSASASEIVAGALQDHERAVVVGTQSFGKGSVQTVMPLSTNGAMSLTTAYYFTPSGNSIQNEGIVPDVVVEQLRLNDSEAIRARRSEASLRGSLANPNATDEGDDEGDDEGEEDD
;
A
#
# COMPACT_ATOMS: atom_id res chain seq x y z
N MET A 1 32.03 -96.92 -1.87
CA MET A 1 32.30 -95.72 -2.64
C MET A 1 31.62 -94.56 -1.91
N ARG A 2 32.43 -93.69 -1.33
CA ARG A 2 32.02 -92.61 -0.44
C ARG A 2 31.89 -91.31 -1.28
N HIS A 3 30.70 -90.68 -1.33
CA HIS A 3 30.54 -89.33 -1.86
C HIS A 3 30.55 -88.35 -0.74
N PHE A 4 31.53 -87.38 -0.83
CA PHE A 4 31.64 -86.20 0.02
C PHE A 4 30.74 -85.09 -0.50
N PHE A 5 29.77 -84.63 0.32
CA PHE A 5 29.03 -83.40 0.11
C PHE A 5 29.79 -82.25 0.77
N LYS A 6 30.21 -81.31 -0.03
CA LYS A 6 30.71 -80.00 0.47
C LYS A 6 29.52 -79.00 0.57
N THR A 7 29.16 -78.64 1.76
CA THR A 7 28.19 -77.59 2.05
C THR A 7 28.93 -76.25 2.08
N THR A 8 28.64 -75.33 1.12
CA THR A 8 29.16 -73.98 1.09
C THR A 8 28.12 -73.06 1.80
N LEU A 9 28.55 -72.46 2.92
CA LEU A 9 27.73 -71.52 3.72
C LEU A 9 27.90 -70.12 3.13
N TYR A 10 26.84 -69.55 2.55
CA TYR A 10 26.78 -68.14 2.14
C TYR A 10 26.33 -67.32 3.33
N ALA A 11 27.22 -66.43 3.85
CA ALA A 11 26.84 -65.41 4.82
C ALA A 11 26.27 -64.20 4.07
N ILE A 12 24.96 -63.99 4.21
CA ILE A 12 24.29 -62.79 3.73
C ILE A 12 24.44 -61.70 4.80
N GLY A 13 25.33 -60.76 4.53
CA GLY A 13 25.48 -59.56 5.37
C GLY A 13 24.29 -58.63 5.17
N PHE A 14 23.42 -58.48 6.18
CA PHE A 14 22.38 -57.46 6.22
C PHE A 14 23.03 -56.10 6.50
N MET A 15 23.21 -55.29 5.46
CA MET A 15 23.60 -53.87 5.57
C MET A 15 22.36 -53.04 5.88
N SER A 16 22.11 -52.73 7.15
CA SER A 16 21.03 -51.84 7.59
C SER A 16 21.35 -50.40 7.16
N ILE A 17 20.75 -49.96 6.05
CA ILE A 17 20.76 -48.55 5.65
C ILE A 17 19.72 -47.84 6.53
N THR A 18 20.19 -47.15 7.53
CA THR A 18 19.35 -46.20 8.29
C THR A 18 19.11 -44.98 7.40
N LEU A 19 17.96 -44.98 6.72
CA LEU A 19 17.40 -43.80 6.07
C LEU A 19 16.97 -42.81 7.17
N SER A 20 17.87 -41.90 7.56
CA SER A 20 17.51 -40.77 8.37
C SER A 20 16.60 -39.85 7.54
N ASN A 21 15.29 -39.85 7.86
CA ASN A 21 14.31 -38.95 7.27
C ASN A 21 14.54 -37.52 7.76
N PRO A 22 15.09 -36.58 6.96
CA PRO A 22 15.35 -35.22 7.37
C PRO A 22 14.10 -34.43 7.76
N SER A 23 12.93 -34.89 7.30
CA SER A 23 11.65 -34.25 7.60
C SER A 23 11.18 -34.37 9.06
N PHE A 24 11.61 -35.40 9.78
CA PHE A 24 11.24 -35.59 11.20
C PHE A 24 12.10 -34.73 12.15
N ALA A 25 13.37 -34.55 11.84
CA ALA A 25 14.28 -33.72 12.64
C ALA A 25 13.88 -32.24 12.57
N ALA A 26 13.56 -31.72 11.40
CA ALA A 26 13.12 -30.33 11.21
C ALA A 26 11.82 -30.01 11.95
N LYS A 27 10.86 -30.93 12.01
CA LYS A 27 9.63 -30.77 12.79
C LYS A 27 9.89 -30.65 14.31
N THR A 28 10.78 -31.49 14.83
CA THR A 28 11.10 -31.50 16.26
C THR A 28 11.77 -30.18 16.70
N GLU A 29 12.65 -29.63 15.85
CA GLU A 29 13.33 -28.37 16.13
C GLU A 29 12.36 -27.18 16.12
N THR A 30 11.43 -27.11 15.17
CA THR A 30 10.39 -26.08 15.14
C THR A 30 9.52 -26.11 16.41
N TYR A 31 9.12 -27.27 16.89
CA TYR A 31 8.35 -27.40 18.13
C TYR A 31 9.15 -26.96 19.36
N ASN A 32 10.46 -27.19 19.39
CA ASN A 32 11.31 -26.71 20.47
C ASN A 32 11.38 -25.16 20.49
N GLN A 33 11.43 -24.53 19.33
CA GLN A 33 11.39 -23.07 19.23
C GLN A 33 10.04 -22.49 19.66
N LEU A 34 8.92 -23.14 19.32
CA LEU A 34 7.61 -22.74 19.80
C LEU A 34 7.47 -22.89 21.32
N ASN A 35 8.05 -23.96 21.91
CA ASN A 35 8.08 -24.13 23.36
C ASN A 35 8.91 -23.04 24.05
N LEU A 36 10.06 -22.66 23.45
CA LEU A 36 10.89 -21.54 23.94
C LEU A 36 10.09 -20.24 23.92
N PHE A 37 9.37 -19.95 22.84
CA PHE A 37 8.49 -18.78 22.73
C PHE A 37 7.44 -18.76 23.86
N ALA A 38 6.77 -19.89 24.09
CA ALA A 38 5.76 -20.01 25.16
C ALA A 38 6.37 -19.81 26.55
N ASP A 39 7.56 -20.37 26.83
CA ASP A 39 8.27 -20.20 28.11
C ASP A 39 8.65 -18.72 28.35
N VAL A 40 9.13 -18.02 27.31
CA VAL A 40 9.45 -16.60 27.40
C VAL A 40 8.19 -15.77 27.65
N PHE A 41 7.09 -16.05 26.94
CA PHE A 41 5.81 -15.38 27.10
C PHE A 41 5.29 -15.51 28.55
N GLU A 42 5.27 -16.73 29.10
CA GLU A 42 4.84 -16.98 30.48
C GLU A 42 5.74 -16.29 31.51
N ARG A 43 7.08 -16.22 31.26
CA ARG A 43 8.00 -15.51 32.14
C ARG A 43 7.78 -14.01 32.16
N ILE A 44 7.46 -13.41 31.01
CA ILE A 44 7.11 -11.98 30.91
C ILE A 44 5.85 -11.72 31.74
N ARG A 45 4.78 -12.50 31.54
CA ARG A 45 3.52 -12.37 32.30
C ARG A 45 3.74 -12.45 33.80
N ALA A 46 4.58 -13.41 34.23
CA ALA A 46 4.79 -13.68 35.64
C ALA A 46 5.72 -12.69 36.37
N ASN A 47 6.65 -12.06 35.65
CA ASN A 47 7.78 -11.36 36.28
C ASN A 47 7.96 -9.92 35.84
N TYR A 48 7.27 -9.45 34.80
CA TYR A 48 7.42 -8.06 34.37
C TYR A 48 6.91 -7.10 35.45
N VAL A 49 7.53 -5.92 35.54
CA VAL A 49 7.30 -4.93 36.61
C VAL A 49 5.88 -4.32 36.61
N LYS A 50 5.16 -4.44 35.49
CA LYS A 50 3.78 -3.99 35.32
C LYS A 50 2.93 -5.12 34.80
N ASP A 51 1.62 -5.05 34.99
CA ASP A 51 0.69 -5.95 34.31
C ASP A 51 0.79 -5.70 32.80
N VAL A 52 0.76 -6.78 32.03
CA VAL A 52 0.84 -6.78 30.57
C VAL A 52 -0.41 -7.43 30.00
N ASP A 53 -0.89 -6.90 28.91
CA ASP A 53 -1.99 -7.47 28.15
C ASP A 53 -1.48 -8.58 27.22
N ASP A 54 -2.12 -9.74 27.27
CA ASP A 54 -1.73 -10.91 26.49
C ASP A 54 -1.89 -10.65 24.98
N GLU A 55 -2.95 -9.93 24.58
CA GLU A 55 -3.25 -9.62 23.19
C GLU A 55 -2.18 -8.67 22.61
N GLU A 56 -1.82 -7.62 23.36
CA GLU A 56 -0.76 -6.68 22.98
C GLU A 56 0.61 -7.36 22.81
N LEU A 57 0.96 -8.28 23.73
CA LEU A 57 2.20 -9.04 23.65
C LEU A 57 2.24 -9.95 22.41
N ILE A 58 1.16 -10.66 22.14
CA ILE A 58 1.06 -11.54 20.97
C ILE A 58 1.08 -10.73 19.67
N GLU A 59 0.35 -9.62 19.59
CA GLU A 59 0.39 -8.72 18.46
C GLU A 59 1.82 -8.19 18.20
N ALA A 60 2.52 -7.78 19.27
CA ALA A 60 3.90 -7.31 19.16
C ALA A 60 4.84 -8.41 18.64
N ALA A 61 4.67 -9.64 19.12
CA ALA A 61 5.47 -10.79 18.66
C ALA A 61 5.21 -11.13 17.19
N ILE A 62 3.94 -11.16 16.75
CA ILE A 62 3.55 -11.38 15.36
C ILE A 62 4.11 -10.27 14.47
N ASN A 63 3.98 -9.01 14.87
CA ASN A 63 4.56 -7.89 14.14
C ASN A 63 6.09 -8.00 14.07
N GLY A 64 6.76 -8.40 15.15
CA GLY A 64 8.22 -8.63 15.14
C GLY A 64 8.65 -9.67 14.11
N MET A 65 7.91 -10.77 13.98
CA MET A 65 8.17 -11.79 12.95
C MET A 65 8.00 -11.22 11.53
N LEU A 66 6.92 -10.47 11.30
CA LEU A 66 6.61 -9.96 9.95
C LEU A 66 7.57 -8.85 9.53
N THR A 67 7.84 -7.90 10.42
CA THR A 67 8.76 -6.78 10.14
C THR A 67 10.23 -7.20 10.04
N SER A 68 10.58 -8.40 10.52
CA SER A 68 11.92 -8.97 10.29
C SER A 68 12.13 -9.49 8.87
N LEU A 69 11.07 -9.65 8.07
CA LEU A 69 11.14 -10.12 6.70
C LEU A 69 11.42 -8.97 5.72
N ASP A 70 10.67 -7.89 5.84
CA ASP A 70 10.73 -6.69 5.00
C ASP A 70 9.92 -5.54 5.64
N PRO A 71 10.07 -4.27 5.17
CA PRO A 71 9.38 -3.11 5.77
C PRO A 71 7.87 -3.04 5.47
N HIS A 72 7.33 -3.91 4.61
CA HIS A 72 5.94 -3.87 4.14
C HIS A 72 5.09 -5.00 4.69
N SER A 73 5.73 -6.09 5.20
CA SER A 73 5.02 -7.18 5.86
C SER A 73 4.62 -6.78 7.27
N THR A 74 3.32 -6.87 7.58
CA THR A 74 2.78 -6.41 8.87
C THR A 74 1.52 -7.18 9.28
N TYR A 75 1.26 -7.21 10.58
CA TYR A 75 -0.02 -7.66 11.12
C TYR A 75 -1.01 -6.50 11.14
N LEU A 76 -2.21 -6.77 10.74
CA LEU A 76 -3.36 -5.85 10.74
C LEU A 76 -4.37 -6.39 11.75
N ASN A 77 -4.47 -5.74 12.92
CA ASN A 77 -5.57 -6.02 13.83
C ASN A 77 -6.90 -5.58 13.19
N THR A 78 -8.03 -5.90 13.81
CA THR A 78 -9.36 -5.64 13.26
C THR A 78 -9.52 -4.21 12.77
N LYS A 79 -9.12 -3.22 13.59
CA LYS A 79 -9.24 -1.80 13.25
C LYS A 79 -8.36 -1.41 12.05
N ARG A 80 -7.10 -1.84 12.02
CA ARG A 80 -6.18 -1.57 10.89
C ARG A 80 -6.65 -2.24 9.60
N TYR A 81 -7.20 -3.45 9.72
CA TYR A 81 -7.73 -4.18 8.57
C TYR A 81 -8.97 -3.49 7.99
N GLU A 82 -9.89 -3.03 8.84
CA GLU A 82 -11.05 -2.24 8.43
C GLU A 82 -10.63 -0.91 7.77
N ASN A 83 -9.70 -0.18 8.36
CA ASN A 83 -9.17 1.06 7.78
C ASN A 83 -8.52 0.82 6.41
N MET A 84 -7.75 -0.26 6.25
CA MET A 84 -7.17 -0.63 4.97
C MET A 84 -8.27 -0.93 3.93
N ARG A 85 -9.32 -1.66 4.30
CA ARG A 85 -10.46 -1.93 3.41
C ARG A 85 -11.15 -0.65 2.95
N VAL A 86 -11.37 0.30 3.87
CA VAL A 86 -11.91 1.62 3.55
C VAL A 86 -11.02 2.38 2.57
N GLN A 87 -9.70 2.39 2.80
CA GLN A 87 -8.75 3.03 1.88
C GLN A 87 -8.74 2.37 0.50
N THR A 88 -8.93 1.06 0.45
CA THR A 88 -8.92 0.26 -0.78
C THR A 88 -10.22 0.41 -1.58
N SER A 89 -11.37 0.41 -0.91
CA SER A 89 -12.66 0.64 -1.57
C SER A 89 -12.78 2.07 -2.12
N GLY A 90 -12.12 3.03 -1.48
CA GLY A 90 -12.26 4.46 -1.79
C GLY A 90 -13.57 5.05 -1.28
N GLU A 91 -14.26 4.35 -0.39
CA GLU A 91 -15.51 4.80 0.22
C GLU A 91 -15.60 4.36 1.68
N PHE A 92 -16.30 5.15 2.49
CA PHE A 92 -16.52 4.83 3.91
C PHE A 92 -17.86 5.38 4.39
N GLY A 93 -18.41 4.76 5.43
CA GLY A 93 -19.58 5.30 6.12
C GLY A 93 -19.19 6.48 7.00
N GLY A 94 -19.81 7.64 6.77
CA GLY A 94 -19.44 8.86 7.48
C GLY A 94 -20.37 10.03 7.18
N LEU A 95 -19.91 11.23 7.51
CA LEU A 95 -20.69 12.47 7.42
C LEU A 95 -20.39 13.29 6.17
N GLY A 96 -19.18 13.13 5.58
CA GLY A 96 -18.71 13.92 4.44
C GLY A 96 -18.29 15.34 4.85
N ILE A 97 -17.36 15.41 5.82
CA ILE A 97 -16.75 16.67 6.25
C ILE A 97 -15.23 16.59 6.24
N GLU A 98 -14.60 17.65 5.78
CA GLU A 98 -13.17 17.86 5.96
C GLU A 98 -12.94 18.60 7.27
N VAL A 99 -12.10 18.06 8.13
CA VAL A 99 -11.87 18.57 9.48
C VAL A 99 -10.39 18.70 9.82
N THR A 100 -10.10 19.61 10.73
CA THR A 100 -8.77 19.77 11.34
C THR A 100 -8.91 20.01 12.84
N MET A 101 -7.79 20.01 13.58
CA MET A 101 -7.76 20.40 14.99
C MET A 101 -7.41 21.90 15.11
N ASP A 102 -8.23 22.65 15.84
CA ASP A 102 -7.93 23.98 16.30
C ASP A 102 -8.17 24.10 17.81
N LYS A 103 -7.15 24.47 18.57
CA LYS A 103 -7.20 24.67 20.04
C LYS A 103 -7.81 23.52 20.83
N GLY A 104 -7.59 22.28 20.38
CA GLY A 104 -8.06 21.08 21.07
C GLY A 104 -9.52 20.67 20.78
N VAL A 105 -10.17 21.33 19.82
CA VAL A 105 -11.49 20.98 19.29
C VAL A 105 -11.42 20.79 17.77
N ILE A 106 -12.44 20.13 17.22
CA ILE A 106 -12.50 19.90 15.77
C ILE A 106 -13.11 21.10 15.08
N LEU A 107 -12.33 21.66 14.14
CA LEU A 107 -12.79 22.69 13.22
C LEU A 107 -13.21 22.04 11.89
N VAL A 108 -14.42 22.33 11.43
CA VAL A 108 -14.89 21.98 10.09
C VAL A 108 -14.23 22.91 9.08
N VAL A 109 -13.37 22.34 8.23
CA VAL A 109 -12.78 23.09 7.10
C VAL A 109 -13.84 23.33 6.04
N ALA A 110 -14.54 22.27 5.63
CA ALA A 110 -15.70 22.33 4.73
C ALA A 110 -16.54 21.05 4.81
N PRO A 111 -17.87 21.14 4.70
CA PRO A 111 -18.67 19.98 4.31
C PRO A 111 -18.43 19.68 2.83
N MET A 112 -18.45 18.40 2.46
CA MET A 112 -18.39 17.96 1.06
C MET A 112 -19.80 18.10 0.45
N ASP A 113 -19.90 18.55 -0.79
CA ASP A 113 -21.16 18.71 -1.49
C ASP A 113 -21.94 17.37 -1.54
N ASP A 114 -23.26 17.45 -1.49
CA ASP A 114 -24.20 16.32 -1.55
C ASP A 114 -24.04 15.25 -0.46
N THR A 115 -23.31 15.54 0.62
CA THR A 115 -23.10 14.61 1.75
C THR A 115 -24.10 14.85 2.89
N PRO A 116 -24.25 13.88 3.83
CA PRO A 116 -25.13 14.03 4.98
C PRO A 116 -24.90 15.30 5.80
N ALA A 117 -23.65 15.66 6.05
CA ALA A 117 -23.33 16.88 6.80
C ALA A 117 -23.70 18.16 6.05
N PHE A 118 -23.51 18.18 4.73
CA PHE A 118 -23.94 19.30 3.87
C PHE A 118 -25.47 19.49 3.97
N HIS A 119 -26.23 18.41 3.81
CA HIS A 119 -27.71 18.45 3.92
C HIS A 119 -28.21 18.76 5.33
N ALA A 120 -27.47 18.38 6.37
CA ALA A 120 -27.77 18.74 7.75
C ALA A 120 -27.45 20.20 8.09
N GLY A 121 -26.81 20.95 7.18
CA GLY A 121 -26.50 22.37 7.35
C GLY A 121 -25.22 22.65 8.13
N VAL A 122 -24.29 21.70 8.20
CA VAL A 122 -22.91 21.93 8.68
C VAL A 122 -22.23 22.93 7.74
N LYS A 123 -21.42 23.86 8.29
CA LYS A 123 -20.75 24.91 7.53
C LYS A 123 -19.25 24.93 7.83
N ALA A 124 -18.50 25.47 6.88
CA ALA A 124 -17.09 25.81 7.13
C ALA A 124 -16.98 26.79 8.30
N GLY A 125 -16.04 26.55 9.19
CA GLY A 125 -15.83 27.33 10.42
C GLY A 125 -16.62 26.84 11.63
N ASP A 126 -17.46 25.81 11.50
CA ASP A 126 -18.12 25.19 12.65
C ASP A 126 -17.11 24.46 13.54
N TYR A 127 -17.27 24.57 14.86
CA TYR A 127 -16.51 23.81 15.84
C TYR A 127 -17.36 22.67 16.39
N ILE A 128 -16.97 21.42 16.13
CA ILE A 128 -17.59 20.26 16.75
C ILE A 128 -17.04 20.12 18.15
N THR A 129 -17.91 20.10 19.16
CA THR A 129 -17.54 20.05 20.59
C THR A 129 -17.95 18.76 21.27
N LYS A 130 -19.00 18.08 20.78
CA LYS A 130 -19.42 16.77 21.26
C LYS A 130 -19.79 15.85 20.11
N ILE A 131 -19.60 14.56 20.33
CA ILE A 131 -20.05 13.46 19.47
C ILE A 131 -20.77 12.47 20.37
N ASP A 132 -22.03 12.10 20.03
CA ASP A 132 -22.91 11.22 20.79
C ASP A 132 -22.99 11.61 22.28
N GLY A 133 -23.06 12.93 22.54
CA GLY A 133 -23.11 13.51 23.89
C GLY A 133 -21.78 13.57 24.63
N GLU A 134 -20.74 12.91 24.13
CA GLU A 134 -19.40 12.91 24.73
C GLU A 134 -18.58 14.13 24.28
N GLN A 135 -17.89 14.77 25.23
CA GLN A 135 -16.95 15.85 24.93
C GLN A 135 -15.75 15.27 24.14
N ILE A 136 -15.35 15.98 23.06
CA ILE A 136 -14.19 15.57 22.26
C ILE A 136 -12.89 16.24 22.68
N ASN A 137 -12.93 17.08 23.69
CA ASN A 137 -11.75 17.77 24.18
C ASN A 137 -10.72 16.77 24.72
N GLY A 138 -9.50 16.84 24.21
CA GLY A 138 -8.41 15.90 24.57
C GLY A 138 -8.28 14.69 23.64
N LEU A 139 -9.19 14.47 22.70
CA LEU A 139 -9.02 13.48 21.63
C LEU A 139 -8.04 13.98 20.58
N THR A 140 -7.34 13.06 19.96
CA THR A 140 -6.62 13.33 18.71
C THR A 140 -7.61 13.47 17.54
N LEU A 141 -7.18 14.11 16.44
CA LEU A 141 -7.99 14.21 15.22
C LEU A 141 -8.47 12.83 14.73
N ASN A 142 -7.56 11.84 14.75
CA ASN A 142 -7.89 10.49 14.30
C ASN A 142 -8.95 9.81 15.17
N GLU A 143 -8.87 9.94 16.49
CA GLU A 143 -9.85 9.38 17.40
C GLU A 143 -11.23 10.01 17.20
N ALA A 144 -11.29 11.30 16.97
CA ALA A 144 -12.54 11.99 16.69
C ALA A 144 -13.11 11.63 15.29
N VAL A 145 -12.26 11.53 14.26
CA VAL A 145 -12.65 11.04 12.94
C VAL A 145 -13.17 9.61 13.01
N ASP A 146 -12.52 8.73 13.80
CA ASP A 146 -12.98 7.35 14.01
C ASP A 146 -14.38 7.31 14.66
N LYS A 147 -14.69 8.20 15.61
CA LYS A 147 -16.02 8.31 16.20
C LYS A 147 -17.06 8.82 15.20
N MET A 148 -16.69 9.74 14.31
CA MET A 148 -17.59 10.25 13.27
C MET A 148 -17.86 9.24 12.15
N ARG A 149 -16.92 8.35 11.85
CA ARG A 149 -17.11 7.22 10.95
C ARG A 149 -17.98 6.16 11.60
N GLY A 150 -18.59 5.31 10.79
CA GLY A 150 -19.38 4.19 11.28
C GLY A 150 -20.13 3.49 10.16
N LYS A 151 -20.98 2.57 10.54
CA LYS A 151 -21.81 1.82 9.60
C LYS A 151 -22.78 2.76 8.90
N VAL A 152 -22.94 2.62 7.58
CA VAL A 152 -23.95 3.33 6.79
C VAL A 152 -25.33 3.07 7.36
N ASP A 153 -26.22 4.04 7.26
CA ASP A 153 -27.59 4.05 7.80
C ASP A 153 -27.65 4.01 9.35
N THR A 154 -26.58 4.45 10.04
CA THR A 154 -26.62 4.70 11.48
C THR A 154 -26.55 6.17 11.79
N ASP A 155 -27.26 6.60 12.82
CA ASP A 155 -27.27 8.00 13.25
C ASP A 155 -26.08 8.31 14.15
N ILE A 156 -25.69 9.58 14.16
CA ILE A 156 -24.70 10.18 15.05
C ILE A 156 -25.18 11.56 15.45
N ASP A 157 -25.05 11.88 16.72
CA ASP A 157 -25.36 13.20 17.24
C ASP A 157 -24.07 14.03 17.35
N ILE A 158 -24.05 15.19 16.71
CA ILE A 158 -22.96 16.16 16.84
C ILE A 158 -23.46 17.47 17.43
N THR A 159 -22.68 18.05 18.36
CA THR A 159 -22.93 19.39 18.88
C THR A 159 -21.90 20.33 18.29
N ILE A 160 -22.36 21.37 17.62
CA ILE A 160 -21.51 22.39 16.99
C ILE A 160 -21.68 23.75 17.67
N VAL A 161 -20.59 24.50 17.72
CA VAL A 161 -20.55 25.92 18.03
C VAL A 161 -20.19 26.67 16.76
N ARG A 162 -21.01 27.64 16.39
CA ARG A 162 -20.84 28.46 15.17
C ARG A 162 -20.64 29.92 15.54
N GLU A 163 -19.67 30.56 14.90
CA GLU A 163 -19.43 31.99 15.09
C GLU A 163 -20.67 32.80 14.68
N GLY A 164 -21.09 33.72 15.57
CA GLY A 164 -22.27 34.56 15.38
C GLY A 164 -23.57 33.95 15.88
N GLU A 165 -23.60 32.68 16.32
CA GLU A 165 -24.76 32.06 16.97
C GLU A 165 -24.57 32.07 18.50
N SER A 166 -25.65 32.35 19.26
CA SER A 166 -25.59 32.40 20.72
C SER A 166 -25.74 31.02 21.38
N ASP A 167 -26.42 30.12 20.70
CA ASP A 167 -26.74 28.79 21.18
C ASP A 167 -25.94 27.74 20.44
N VAL A 168 -25.68 26.60 21.10
CA VAL A 168 -25.09 25.42 20.45
C VAL A 168 -26.12 24.81 19.48
N ILE A 169 -25.64 24.28 18.37
CA ILE A 169 -26.46 23.63 17.37
C ILE A 169 -26.29 22.11 17.56
N GLU A 170 -27.37 21.42 17.81
CA GLU A 170 -27.38 19.95 17.90
C GLU A 170 -27.93 19.38 16.60
N LEU A 171 -27.20 18.47 15.97
CA LEU A 171 -27.54 17.84 14.69
C LEU A 171 -27.47 16.33 14.85
N THR A 172 -28.52 15.64 14.50
CA THR A 172 -28.53 14.19 14.27
C THR A 172 -28.32 13.96 12.78
N ILE A 173 -27.26 13.26 12.41
CA ILE A 173 -26.87 13.03 11.02
C ILE A 173 -26.79 11.52 10.77
N THR A 174 -27.54 11.04 9.78
CA THR A 174 -27.45 9.64 9.35
C THR A 174 -26.22 9.46 8.45
N ARG A 175 -25.31 8.55 8.84
CA ARG A 175 -24.11 8.25 8.06
C ARG A 175 -24.49 7.68 6.69
N ALA A 176 -23.85 8.17 5.64
CA ALA A 176 -23.95 7.63 4.29
C ALA A 176 -22.60 7.17 3.76
N ILE A 177 -22.60 6.56 2.58
CA ILE A 177 -21.37 6.27 1.85
C ILE A 177 -20.77 7.60 1.40
N ILE A 178 -19.51 7.84 1.82
CA ILE A 178 -18.71 8.99 1.39
C ILE A 178 -17.63 8.48 0.45
N GLU A 179 -17.66 8.92 -0.79
CA GLU A 179 -16.66 8.57 -1.79
C GLU A 179 -15.46 9.52 -1.71
N VAL A 180 -14.27 8.92 -1.67
CA VAL A 180 -13.01 9.67 -1.76
C VAL A 180 -12.62 9.76 -3.23
N GLN A 181 -12.74 10.95 -3.81
CA GLN A 181 -12.34 11.15 -5.21
C GLN A 181 -10.85 10.92 -5.38
N SER A 182 -10.49 9.75 -5.93
CA SER A 182 -9.11 9.41 -6.28
C SER A 182 -8.67 10.00 -7.62
N VAL A 183 -9.61 10.41 -8.47
CA VAL A 183 -9.38 11.02 -9.78
C VAL A 183 -9.97 12.41 -9.82
N ARG A 184 -9.18 13.37 -10.28
CA ARG A 184 -9.62 14.74 -10.55
C ARG A 184 -9.12 15.15 -11.90
N HIS A 185 -9.89 15.96 -12.64
CA HIS A 185 -9.48 16.45 -13.93
C HIS A 185 -9.77 17.95 -14.08
N ARG A 186 -9.16 18.54 -15.07
CA ARG A 186 -9.41 19.89 -15.58
C ARG A 186 -8.91 20.00 -17.01
N ILE A 187 -9.36 21.00 -17.68
CA ILE A 187 -8.90 21.33 -19.03
C ILE A 187 -7.97 22.54 -18.96
N GLU A 188 -6.85 22.44 -19.63
CA GLU A 188 -5.86 23.50 -19.81
C GLU A 188 -5.68 23.73 -21.32
N ASP A 189 -6.30 24.78 -21.84
CA ASP A 189 -6.39 25.04 -23.28
C ASP A 189 -6.98 23.84 -24.06
N GLU A 190 -6.18 23.16 -24.88
CA GLU A 190 -6.57 21.99 -25.68
C GLU A 190 -6.02 20.68 -25.09
N ILE A 191 -5.60 20.69 -23.82
CA ILE A 191 -5.01 19.55 -23.10
C ILE A 191 -5.92 19.13 -21.94
N GLY A 192 -6.22 17.84 -21.85
CA GLY A 192 -6.85 17.26 -20.68
C GLY A 192 -5.80 16.96 -19.59
N TYR A 193 -5.97 17.52 -18.40
CA TYR A 193 -5.15 17.19 -17.24
C TYR A 193 -5.94 16.30 -16.30
N VAL A 194 -5.41 15.09 -16.02
CA VAL A 194 -6.02 14.11 -15.11
C VAL A 194 -5.03 13.76 -14.02
N ARG A 195 -5.43 13.95 -12.76
CA ARG A 195 -4.64 13.57 -11.60
C ARG A 195 -5.24 12.35 -10.92
N ILE A 196 -4.43 11.32 -10.69
CA ILE A 196 -4.78 10.17 -9.84
C ILE A 196 -3.96 10.27 -8.55
N SER A 197 -4.64 10.37 -7.40
CA SER A 197 -3.99 10.51 -6.08
C SER A 197 -3.74 9.18 -5.39
N SER A 198 -4.51 8.13 -5.71
CA SER A 198 -4.38 6.75 -5.22
C SER A 198 -5.14 5.79 -6.11
N PHE A 199 -4.83 4.49 -6.02
CA PHE A 199 -5.53 3.45 -6.79
C PHE A 199 -6.52 2.70 -5.90
N THR A 200 -7.78 3.13 -5.91
CA THR A 200 -8.93 2.53 -5.20
C THR A 200 -9.83 1.81 -6.19
N GLU A 201 -10.83 1.06 -5.71
CA GLU A 201 -11.82 0.37 -6.57
C GLU A 201 -12.57 1.31 -7.53
N LYS A 202 -12.58 2.63 -7.23
CA LYS A 202 -13.26 3.66 -8.03
C LYS A 202 -12.34 4.36 -9.06
N THR A 203 -11.04 4.07 -9.07
CA THR A 203 -10.08 4.86 -9.87
C THR A 203 -10.29 4.70 -11.36
N THR A 204 -10.50 3.47 -11.85
CA THR A 204 -10.70 3.24 -13.30
C THR A 204 -12.01 3.86 -13.80
N SER A 205 -13.10 3.76 -13.03
CA SER A 205 -14.35 4.42 -13.40
C SER A 205 -14.19 5.94 -13.44
N GLY A 206 -13.60 6.53 -12.37
CA GLY A 206 -13.36 7.97 -12.32
C GLY A 206 -12.42 8.48 -13.43
N LEU A 207 -11.43 7.67 -13.84
CA LEU A 207 -10.59 8.01 -15.01
C LEU A 207 -11.41 8.04 -16.31
N ARG A 208 -12.25 7.03 -16.53
CA ARG A 208 -13.09 6.97 -17.74
C ARG A 208 -14.10 8.11 -17.80
N ASP A 209 -14.70 8.45 -16.67
CA ASP A 209 -15.64 9.59 -16.58
C ASP A 209 -14.90 10.90 -16.87
N ALA A 210 -13.71 11.10 -16.29
CA ALA A 210 -12.86 12.27 -16.56
C ALA A 210 -12.46 12.39 -18.05
N LEU A 211 -12.05 11.28 -18.68
CA LEU A 211 -11.69 11.28 -20.11
C LEU A 211 -12.91 11.56 -21.00
N LYS A 212 -14.07 11.04 -20.63
CA LYS A 212 -15.32 11.29 -21.34
C LYS A 212 -15.72 12.76 -21.26
N GLU A 213 -15.69 13.37 -20.07
CA GLU A 213 -16.02 14.79 -19.90
C GLU A 213 -15.04 15.70 -20.65
N ILE A 214 -13.71 15.37 -20.67
CA ILE A 214 -12.72 16.08 -21.45
C ILE A 214 -13.02 15.96 -22.95
N ASP A 215 -13.39 14.78 -23.44
CA ASP A 215 -13.70 14.54 -24.86
C ASP A 215 -15.02 15.24 -25.25
N GLU A 216 -16.03 15.24 -24.39
CA GLU A 216 -17.29 15.97 -24.61
C GLU A 216 -17.07 17.48 -24.73
N GLU A 217 -16.11 18.06 -23.97
CA GLU A 217 -15.84 19.50 -23.99
C GLU A 217 -14.92 19.91 -25.15
N LEU A 218 -13.86 19.15 -25.43
CA LEU A 218 -12.83 19.51 -26.43
C LEU A 218 -13.05 18.84 -27.79
N GLY A 219 -13.59 17.62 -27.84
CA GLY A 219 -13.80 16.86 -29.06
C GLY A 219 -12.54 16.76 -29.92
N ASP A 220 -12.66 17.20 -31.16
CA ASP A 220 -11.55 17.19 -32.14
C ASP A 220 -10.41 18.15 -31.78
N ASN A 221 -10.62 19.12 -30.88
CA ASN A 221 -9.60 20.05 -30.43
C ASN A 221 -8.66 19.44 -29.37
N LEU A 222 -9.02 18.31 -28.78
CA LEU A 222 -8.16 17.64 -27.79
C LEU A 222 -6.84 17.19 -28.41
N GLN A 223 -5.73 17.80 -27.97
CA GLN A 223 -4.37 17.49 -28.47
C GLN A 223 -3.70 16.35 -27.70
N GLY A 224 -4.06 16.16 -26.42
CA GLY A 224 -3.46 15.14 -25.59
C GLY A 224 -3.89 15.17 -24.14
N ILE A 225 -3.38 14.21 -23.37
CA ILE A 225 -3.66 14.05 -21.93
C ILE A 225 -2.36 14.13 -21.15
N VAL A 226 -2.41 14.84 -20.01
CA VAL A 226 -1.40 14.79 -18.95
C VAL A 226 -1.95 13.96 -17.80
N LEU A 227 -1.37 12.79 -17.54
CA LEU A 227 -1.70 11.93 -16.41
C LEU A 227 -0.74 12.20 -15.25
N ASP A 228 -1.20 12.84 -14.19
CA ASP A 228 -0.38 13.19 -13.03
C ASP A 228 -0.48 12.12 -11.93
N LEU A 229 0.63 11.39 -11.72
CA LEU A 229 0.82 10.38 -10.69
C LEU A 229 1.79 10.85 -9.58
N ARG A 230 2.16 12.12 -9.53
CA ARG A 230 3.06 12.65 -8.50
C ARG A 230 2.42 12.54 -7.12
N ASN A 231 3.23 12.12 -6.14
CA ASN A 231 2.80 11.88 -4.75
C ASN A 231 1.66 10.85 -4.63
N ASN A 232 1.54 9.93 -5.58
CA ASN A 232 0.59 8.83 -5.53
C ASN A 232 1.32 7.56 -5.01
N PRO A 233 1.05 7.10 -3.78
CA PRO A 233 1.75 5.96 -3.16
C PRO A 233 1.36 4.60 -3.76
N GLY A 234 0.45 4.58 -4.73
CA GLY A 234 -0.08 3.36 -5.34
C GLY A 234 -1.46 2.98 -4.84
N GLY A 235 -1.69 1.70 -4.66
CA GLY A 235 -2.96 1.09 -4.26
C GLY A 235 -3.19 -0.25 -4.96
N LEU A 236 -4.39 -0.50 -5.45
CA LEU A 236 -4.81 -1.76 -6.04
C LEU A 236 -4.11 -2.07 -7.36
N LEU A 237 -3.53 -3.27 -7.45
CA LEU A 237 -2.91 -3.79 -8.67
C LEU A 237 -3.89 -3.82 -9.85
N ASP A 238 -5.10 -4.34 -9.62
CA ASP A 238 -6.11 -4.47 -10.68
C ASP A 238 -6.48 -3.10 -11.27
N GLN A 239 -6.50 -2.07 -10.44
CA GLN A 239 -6.75 -0.71 -10.89
C GLN A 239 -5.58 -0.14 -11.70
N ALA A 240 -4.33 -0.44 -11.32
CA ALA A 240 -3.17 -0.07 -12.14
C ALA A 240 -3.21 -0.74 -13.52
N VAL A 241 -3.59 -2.01 -13.56
CA VAL A 241 -3.78 -2.77 -14.81
C VAL A 241 -4.89 -2.15 -15.66
N ASP A 242 -6.05 -1.87 -15.09
CA ASP A 242 -7.18 -1.32 -15.83
C ASP A 242 -6.95 0.14 -16.27
N VAL A 243 -6.27 0.96 -15.44
CA VAL A 243 -5.83 2.33 -15.83
C VAL A 243 -4.83 2.28 -16.98
N SER A 244 -3.81 1.41 -16.91
CA SER A 244 -2.86 1.24 -18.02
C SER A 244 -3.55 0.75 -19.29
N SER A 245 -4.50 -0.19 -19.14
CA SER A 245 -5.31 -0.73 -20.23
C SER A 245 -6.19 0.32 -20.90
N THR A 246 -6.56 1.41 -20.19
CA THR A 246 -7.33 2.52 -20.76
C THR A 246 -6.56 3.25 -21.89
N PHE A 247 -5.23 3.19 -21.88
CA PHE A 247 -4.35 3.85 -22.85
C PHE A 247 -3.62 2.89 -23.79
N LEU A 248 -3.81 1.56 -23.65
CA LEU A 248 -3.11 0.54 -24.44
C LEU A 248 -4.10 -0.36 -25.17
N ASP A 249 -3.85 -0.65 -26.42
CA ASP A 249 -4.65 -1.58 -27.23
C ASP A 249 -4.34 -3.06 -26.93
N ARG A 250 -3.10 -3.34 -26.52
CA ARG A 250 -2.59 -4.71 -26.32
C ARG A 250 -1.22 -4.70 -25.63
N GLY A 251 -0.80 -5.86 -25.20
CA GLY A 251 0.52 -6.12 -24.63
C GLY A 251 0.47 -6.37 -23.13
N GLU A 252 1.57 -6.82 -22.58
CA GLU A 252 1.74 -7.01 -21.16
C GLU A 252 1.81 -5.64 -20.47
N ILE A 253 1.15 -5.48 -19.34
CA ILE A 253 1.21 -4.28 -18.49
C ILE A 253 2.21 -4.51 -17.37
N VAL A 254 2.12 -5.66 -16.71
CA VAL A 254 2.98 -6.05 -15.59
C VAL A 254 2.98 -7.55 -15.45
N SER A 255 4.08 -8.12 -14.99
CA SER A 255 4.09 -9.49 -14.49
C SER A 255 4.50 -9.56 -13.03
N THR A 256 3.99 -10.57 -12.30
CA THR A 256 4.40 -10.86 -10.94
C THR A 256 5.13 -12.20 -10.88
N ARG A 257 6.21 -12.25 -10.10
CA ARG A 257 7.00 -13.46 -9.87
C ARG A 257 7.08 -13.74 -8.38
N THR A 258 6.68 -14.94 -8.00
CA THR A 258 6.74 -15.42 -6.62
C THR A 258 8.09 -16.11 -6.34
N ARG A 259 8.32 -16.55 -5.09
CA ARG A 259 9.48 -17.38 -4.72
C ARG A 259 9.68 -18.62 -5.61
N ASN A 260 8.63 -19.09 -6.26
CA ASN A 260 8.71 -20.17 -7.23
C ASN A 260 8.71 -19.57 -8.63
N ASP A 261 9.87 -19.48 -9.28
CA ASP A 261 10.08 -18.88 -10.61
C ASP A 261 9.21 -19.45 -11.73
N LYS A 262 8.55 -20.61 -11.50
CA LYS A 262 7.60 -21.19 -12.45
C LYS A 262 6.22 -20.54 -12.40
N ASN A 263 5.92 -19.78 -11.33
CA ASN A 263 4.64 -19.11 -11.14
C ASN A 263 4.76 -17.64 -11.52
N ILE A 264 4.75 -17.38 -12.83
CA ILE A 264 4.69 -16.01 -13.36
C ILE A 264 3.23 -15.72 -13.73
N GLN A 265 2.65 -14.69 -13.11
CA GLN A 265 1.35 -14.18 -13.51
C GLN A 265 1.54 -12.94 -14.36
N ARG A 266 0.91 -12.89 -15.53
CA ARG A 266 1.00 -11.79 -16.49
C ARG A 266 -0.35 -11.10 -16.62
N TYR A 267 -0.32 -9.78 -16.56
CA TYR A 267 -1.49 -8.93 -16.75
C TYR A 267 -1.34 -8.19 -18.07
N ASN A 268 -2.33 -8.32 -18.93
CA ASN A 268 -2.28 -7.78 -20.29
C ASN A 268 -3.38 -6.74 -20.48
N ALA A 269 -3.12 -5.77 -21.37
CA ALA A 269 -4.10 -4.78 -21.78
C ALA A 269 -5.28 -5.43 -22.51
N LYS A 270 -6.47 -4.90 -22.24
CA LYS A 270 -7.70 -5.18 -23.00
C LYS A 270 -7.74 -4.25 -24.21
N PRO A 271 -8.27 -4.68 -25.37
CA PRO A 271 -8.35 -3.80 -26.54
C PRO A 271 -9.15 -2.52 -26.27
N GLY A 272 -8.61 -1.39 -26.69
CA GLY A 272 -9.29 -0.11 -26.68
C GLY A 272 -8.50 1.02 -26.04
N ASP A 273 -7.83 1.85 -26.84
CA ASP A 273 -7.21 3.11 -26.39
C ASP A 273 -8.30 4.20 -26.32
N ASN A 274 -8.65 4.63 -25.11
CA ASN A 274 -9.77 5.56 -24.87
C ASN A 274 -9.48 7.01 -25.28
N ILE A 275 -8.28 7.32 -25.74
CA ILE A 275 -7.91 8.65 -26.23
C ILE A 275 -7.43 8.63 -27.70
N ASP A 276 -7.83 7.59 -28.46
CA ASP A 276 -7.57 7.46 -29.90
C ASP A 276 -6.13 7.77 -30.31
N LYS A 277 -5.15 7.29 -29.51
CA LYS A 277 -3.71 7.50 -29.70
C LYS A 277 -3.25 8.96 -29.64
N LYS A 278 -4.06 9.86 -29.12
CA LYS A 278 -3.63 11.23 -28.82
C LYS A 278 -2.40 11.22 -27.91
N SER A 279 -1.66 12.31 -27.89
CA SER A 279 -0.45 12.44 -27.07
C SER A 279 -0.73 12.19 -25.58
N LEU A 280 0.16 11.45 -24.93
CA LEU A 280 0.06 11.16 -23.50
C LEU A 280 1.38 11.48 -22.81
N VAL A 281 1.30 12.25 -21.73
CA VAL A 281 2.43 12.54 -20.83
C VAL A 281 2.08 12.01 -19.45
N VAL A 282 3.01 11.32 -18.80
CA VAL A 282 2.85 10.85 -17.41
C VAL A 282 3.80 11.62 -16.51
N LEU A 283 3.28 12.25 -15.47
CA LEU A 283 4.08 12.96 -14.46
C LEU A 283 4.34 12.08 -13.26
N ILE A 284 5.62 11.92 -12.87
CA ILE A 284 6.03 11.17 -11.68
C ILE A 284 7.00 11.96 -10.81
N ASN A 285 7.13 11.55 -9.55
CA ASN A 285 8.17 12.02 -8.63
C ASN A 285 8.53 10.93 -7.60
N GLY A 286 9.44 11.23 -6.68
CA GLY A 286 9.82 10.32 -5.58
C GLY A 286 8.69 9.89 -4.63
N GLY A 287 7.50 10.47 -4.74
CA GLY A 287 6.28 10.02 -4.05
C GLY A 287 5.37 9.12 -4.88
N SER A 288 5.74 8.85 -6.15
CA SER A 288 5.04 7.90 -7.03
C SER A 288 5.56 6.49 -6.73
N ALA A 289 4.70 5.58 -6.26
CA ALA A 289 5.12 4.25 -5.82
C ALA A 289 4.16 3.13 -6.27
N SER A 290 4.67 1.89 -6.36
CA SER A 290 3.86 0.66 -6.54
C SER A 290 2.96 0.72 -7.78
N ALA A 291 1.62 0.78 -7.63
CA ALA A 291 0.64 0.86 -8.73
C ALA A 291 0.92 2.03 -9.69
N SER A 292 1.39 3.19 -9.18
CA SER A 292 1.81 4.32 -10.01
C SER A 292 3.01 3.97 -10.89
N GLU A 293 3.94 3.19 -10.37
CA GLU A 293 5.13 2.74 -11.08
C GLU A 293 4.77 1.69 -12.14
N ILE A 294 3.76 0.85 -11.87
CA ILE A 294 3.22 -0.09 -12.85
C ILE A 294 2.65 0.68 -14.05
N VAL A 295 1.83 1.70 -13.81
CA VAL A 295 1.23 2.51 -14.88
C VAL A 295 2.32 3.25 -15.67
N ALA A 296 3.22 3.95 -14.97
CA ALA A 296 4.28 4.70 -15.64
C ALA A 296 5.21 3.78 -16.45
N GLY A 297 5.67 2.67 -15.86
CA GLY A 297 6.57 1.72 -16.53
C GLY A 297 5.91 1.00 -17.70
N ALA A 298 4.63 0.62 -17.58
CA ALA A 298 3.91 0.00 -18.69
C ALA A 298 3.75 0.97 -19.87
N LEU A 299 3.35 2.20 -19.62
CA LEU A 299 3.15 3.21 -20.67
C LEU A 299 4.48 3.65 -21.30
N GLN A 300 5.56 3.68 -20.52
CA GLN A 300 6.93 3.96 -21.01
C GLN A 300 7.45 2.82 -21.88
N ASP A 301 7.42 1.57 -21.39
CA ASP A 301 7.93 0.40 -22.11
C ASP A 301 7.19 0.15 -23.44
N HIS A 302 5.92 0.55 -23.53
CA HIS A 302 5.14 0.51 -24.77
C HIS A 302 5.31 1.75 -25.65
N GLU A 303 6.19 2.70 -25.28
CA GLU A 303 6.35 3.99 -25.97
C GLU A 303 5.01 4.73 -26.18
N ARG A 304 4.03 4.46 -25.27
CA ARG A 304 2.70 5.08 -25.36
C ARG A 304 2.66 6.47 -24.76
N ALA A 305 3.51 6.71 -23.77
CA ALA A 305 3.60 8.01 -23.08
C ALA A 305 5.06 8.42 -22.90
N VAL A 306 5.27 9.74 -22.82
CA VAL A 306 6.52 10.31 -22.34
C VAL A 306 6.40 10.49 -20.83
N VAL A 307 7.30 9.88 -20.06
CA VAL A 307 7.36 10.01 -18.60
C VAL A 307 8.24 11.19 -18.22
N VAL A 308 7.69 12.11 -17.44
CA VAL A 308 8.32 13.39 -17.08
C VAL A 308 8.35 13.58 -15.57
N GLY A 309 9.43 14.13 -15.05
CA GLY A 309 9.57 14.47 -13.62
C GLY A 309 10.86 13.99 -13.01
N THR A 310 10.80 13.42 -11.81
CA THR A 310 11.96 12.80 -11.14
C THR A 310 11.71 11.32 -10.93
N GLN A 311 12.77 10.54 -10.76
CA GLN A 311 12.70 9.10 -10.48
C GLN A 311 11.69 8.78 -9.40
N SER A 312 10.91 7.72 -9.60
CA SER A 312 9.90 7.25 -8.65
C SER A 312 10.52 6.57 -7.41
N PHE A 313 9.69 6.06 -6.52
CA PHE A 313 10.11 5.56 -5.21
C PHE A 313 10.90 4.24 -5.28
N GLY A 314 10.48 3.30 -6.14
CA GLY A 314 11.12 1.99 -6.29
C GLY A 314 10.46 0.85 -5.50
N LYS A 315 9.15 0.92 -5.25
CA LYS A 315 8.43 -0.17 -4.58
C LYS A 315 7.97 -1.23 -5.59
N GLY A 316 8.79 -2.26 -5.79
CA GLY A 316 8.53 -3.37 -6.70
C GLY A 316 7.96 -4.63 -6.02
N SER A 317 7.59 -4.58 -4.74
CA SER A 317 7.07 -5.72 -3.98
C SER A 317 5.55 -5.77 -3.95
N VAL A 318 4.99 -7.00 -4.03
CA VAL A 318 3.55 -7.30 -3.98
C VAL A 318 3.17 -7.73 -2.58
N GLN A 319 2.27 -6.99 -1.92
CA GLN A 319 1.68 -7.41 -0.66
C GLN A 319 0.37 -8.16 -0.91
N THR A 320 0.26 -9.37 -0.36
CA THR A 320 -0.99 -10.13 -0.30
C THR A 320 -1.59 -10.01 1.09
N VAL A 321 -2.83 -9.56 1.15
CA VAL A 321 -3.58 -9.50 2.40
C VAL A 321 -4.29 -10.81 2.64
N MET A 322 -3.95 -11.47 3.74
CA MET A 322 -4.49 -12.77 4.14
C MET A 322 -5.32 -12.60 5.41
N PRO A 323 -6.67 -12.69 5.35
CA PRO A 323 -7.51 -12.65 6.54
C PRO A 323 -7.16 -13.79 7.50
N LEU A 324 -7.18 -13.51 8.81
CA LEU A 324 -6.96 -14.47 9.88
C LEU A 324 -8.26 -14.78 10.60
N SER A 325 -8.32 -15.92 11.26
CA SER A 325 -9.54 -16.41 11.94
C SER A 325 -10.00 -15.55 13.12
N THR A 326 -9.15 -14.65 13.60
CA THR A 326 -9.37 -13.77 14.75
C THR A 326 -9.77 -12.34 14.37
N ASN A 327 -10.43 -12.14 13.25
CA ASN A 327 -10.89 -10.84 12.72
C ASN A 327 -9.79 -9.85 12.27
N GLY A 328 -8.53 -10.22 12.34
CA GLY A 328 -7.41 -9.46 11.77
C GLY A 328 -6.97 -10.02 10.42
N ALA A 329 -5.90 -9.47 9.88
CA ALA A 329 -5.27 -9.94 8.66
C ALA A 329 -3.74 -9.82 8.75
N MET A 330 -3.07 -10.51 7.85
CA MET A 330 -1.64 -10.38 7.63
C MET A 330 -1.43 -9.81 6.22
N SER A 331 -0.69 -8.71 6.12
CA SER A 331 -0.12 -8.23 4.88
C SER A 331 1.26 -8.83 4.73
N LEU A 332 1.50 -9.62 3.70
CA LEU A 332 2.74 -10.34 3.47
C LEU A 332 3.26 -10.09 2.06
N THR A 333 4.54 -9.81 1.92
CA THR A 333 5.20 -9.74 0.62
C THR A 333 5.30 -11.14 0.02
N THR A 334 4.67 -11.35 -1.14
CA THR A 334 4.55 -12.66 -1.78
C THR A 334 5.14 -12.75 -3.17
N ALA A 335 5.41 -11.60 -3.81
CA ALA A 335 5.96 -11.53 -5.16
C ALA A 335 6.66 -10.19 -5.43
N TYR A 336 7.31 -10.11 -6.58
CA TYR A 336 7.84 -8.87 -7.15
C TYR A 336 7.12 -8.51 -8.44
N TYR A 337 7.04 -7.20 -8.73
CA TYR A 337 6.58 -6.65 -10.01
C TYR A 337 7.73 -6.53 -11.01
N PHE A 338 7.38 -6.80 -12.26
CA PHE A 338 8.27 -6.60 -13.42
C PHE A 338 7.51 -5.87 -14.51
N THR A 339 8.16 -4.87 -15.10
CA THR A 339 7.60 -4.13 -16.24
C THR A 339 7.53 -5.02 -17.49
N PRO A 340 6.85 -4.61 -18.57
CA PRO A 340 6.80 -5.36 -19.82
C PRO A 340 8.17 -5.73 -20.39
N SER A 341 9.17 -4.86 -20.23
CA SER A 341 10.56 -5.12 -20.62
C SER A 341 11.27 -6.15 -19.74
N GLY A 342 10.65 -6.57 -18.63
CA GLY A 342 11.18 -7.56 -17.70
C GLY A 342 12.08 -6.99 -16.60
N ASN A 343 12.14 -5.67 -16.47
CA ASN A 343 12.89 -4.98 -15.42
C ASN A 343 12.13 -5.00 -14.11
N SER A 344 12.84 -5.25 -13.00
CA SER A 344 12.27 -5.11 -11.66
C SER A 344 12.23 -3.66 -11.24
N ILE A 345 11.09 -3.23 -10.68
CA ILE A 345 10.91 -1.89 -10.11
C ILE A 345 11.61 -1.77 -8.75
N GLN A 346 11.88 -2.90 -8.07
CA GLN A 346 12.35 -2.92 -6.69
C GLN A 346 13.68 -2.18 -6.52
N ASN A 347 13.70 -1.19 -5.63
CA ASN A 347 14.81 -0.28 -5.30
C ASN A 347 15.25 0.68 -6.42
N GLU A 348 14.82 0.45 -7.67
CA GLU A 348 15.20 1.26 -8.81
C GLU A 348 14.11 2.27 -9.20
N GLY A 349 12.84 1.87 -9.11
CA GLY A 349 11.73 2.70 -9.57
C GLY A 349 11.70 2.88 -11.09
N ILE A 350 10.96 3.89 -11.54
CA ILE A 350 10.86 4.30 -12.93
C ILE A 350 11.69 5.57 -13.12
N VAL A 351 12.63 5.52 -14.02
CA VAL A 351 13.44 6.68 -14.45
C VAL A 351 12.66 7.42 -15.53
N PRO A 352 12.36 8.72 -15.38
CA PRO A 352 11.60 9.46 -16.37
C PRO A 352 12.43 9.67 -17.65
N ASP A 353 11.74 9.74 -18.81
CA ASP A 353 12.36 10.07 -20.12
C ASP A 353 12.87 11.51 -20.14
N VAL A 354 12.15 12.40 -19.45
CA VAL A 354 12.53 13.82 -19.30
C VAL A 354 12.60 14.18 -17.82
N VAL A 355 13.82 14.43 -17.36
CA VAL A 355 14.06 14.83 -15.96
C VAL A 355 13.70 16.29 -15.78
N VAL A 356 12.74 16.55 -14.85
CA VAL A 356 12.35 17.89 -14.44
C VAL A 356 12.38 17.95 -12.91
N GLU A 357 13.36 18.65 -12.36
CA GLU A 357 13.49 18.82 -10.91
C GLU A 357 12.38 19.73 -10.35
N GLN A 358 11.88 19.37 -9.17
CA GLN A 358 10.91 20.22 -8.49
C GLN A 358 11.60 21.50 -7.97
N LEU A 359 11.04 22.65 -8.28
CA LEU A 359 11.50 23.92 -7.72
C LEU A 359 11.34 23.92 -6.19
N ARG A 360 12.45 24.08 -5.48
CA ARG A 360 12.46 24.25 -4.02
C ARG A 360 12.38 25.75 -3.72
N LEU A 361 11.33 26.17 -3.04
CA LEU A 361 11.10 27.58 -2.70
C LEU A 361 11.98 28.13 -1.56
N ASN A 362 12.75 27.29 -0.86
CA ASN A 362 13.73 27.72 0.14
C ASN A 362 14.82 26.66 0.35
N ASP A 363 16.04 26.99 -0.03
CA ASP A 363 17.26 26.32 0.40
C ASP A 363 17.60 26.76 1.84
N SER A 364 17.00 26.12 2.84
CA SER A 364 17.58 26.03 4.17
C SER A 364 17.92 24.57 4.44
N GLU A 365 19.18 24.27 4.24
CA GLU A 365 19.97 23.17 4.82
C GLU A 365 19.20 22.00 5.44
N ALA A 366 18.60 21.17 4.64
CA ALA A 366 18.50 19.74 4.89
C ALA A 366 18.35 19.09 3.52
N ILE A 367 19.43 18.56 3.00
CA ILE A 367 19.38 17.43 2.08
C ILE A 367 18.66 16.33 2.85
N ARG A 368 17.33 16.37 2.86
CA ARG A 368 16.56 15.18 3.23
C ARG A 368 16.92 14.15 2.19
N ALA A 369 17.75 13.19 2.60
CA ALA A 369 18.07 12.04 1.78
C ALA A 369 16.80 11.61 1.07
N ARG A 370 16.89 11.47 -0.26
CA ARG A 370 15.76 11.10 -1.12
C ARG A 370 15.20 9.81 -0.55
N ARG A 371 14.02 9.84 0.04
CA ARG A 371 13.38 8.63 0.56
C ARG A 371 13.01 7.77 -0.65
N SER A 372 13.62 6.61 -0.73
CA SER A 372 13.34 5.59 -1.73
C SER A 372 13.17 4.25 -1.03
N GLU A 373 12.66 3.25 -1.73
CA GLU A 373 12.55 1.88 -1.20
C GLU A 373 13.91 1.37 -0.70
N ALA A 374 15.00 1.61 -1.46
CA ALA A 374 16.36 1.23 -1.09
C ALA A 374 16.85 1.84 0.23
N SER A 375 16.30 2.98 0.67
CA SER A 375 16.63 3.62 1.94
C SER A 375 15.92 3.02 3.16
N LEU A 376 14.98 2.10 2.95
CA LEU A 376 14.22 1.48 4.04
C LEU A 376 15.04 0.35 4.67
N ARG A 377 15.09 0.32 6.01
CA ARG A 377 15.73 -0.78 6.71
C ARG A 377 15.02 -2.10 6.42
N GLY A 378 15.77 -3.11 5.95
CA GLY A 378 15.21 -4.41 5.59
C GLY A 378 14.52 -4.45 4.23
N SER A 379 14.76 -3.45 3.37
CA SER A 379 14.31 -3.48 1.98
C SER A 379 14.80 -4.75 1.28
N LEU A 380 13.93 -5.35 0.47
CA LEU A 380 14.27 -6.54 -0.30
C LEU A 380 15.17 -6.17 -1.48
N ALA A 381 16.14 -7.03 -1.79
CA ALA A 381 17.04 -6.83 -2.92
C ALA A 381 16.27 -6.85 -4.25
N ASN A 382 16.80 -6.15 -5.25
CA ASN A 382 16.28 -6.20 -6.61
C ASN A 382 16.55 -7.58 -7.22
N PRO A 383 15.53 -8.34 -7.66
CA PRO A 383 15.72 -9.68 -8.23
C PRO A 383 16.44 -9.69 -9.59
N ASN A 384 16.61 -8.53 -10.24
CA ASN A 384 17.40 -8.39 -11.46
C ASN A 384 18.86 -7.94 -11.18
N ALA A 385 19.21 -7.58 -9.94
CA ALA A 385 20.59 -7.24 -9.62
C ALA A 385 21.48 -8.48 -9.87
N THR A 386 22.48 -8.33 -10.72
CA THR A 386 23.55 -9.34 -10.84
C THR A 386 24.42 -9.25 -9.58
N ASP A 387 24.80 -10.41 -9.00
CA ASP A 387 25.78 -10.51 -7.91
C ASP A 387 27.16 -10.01 -8.41
N GLU A 388 27.29 -8.73 -8.69
CA GLU A 388 28.59 -8.09 -8.80
C GLU A 388 28.97 -7.61 -7.39
N GLY A 389 29.75 -8.47 -6.72
CA GLY A 389 30.35 -8.40 -5.43
C GLY A 389 30.42 -7.02 -4.75
N ASP A 390 29.64 -6.86 -3.68
CA ASP A 390 29.97 -5.95 -2.59
C ASP A 390 31.10 -6.55 -1.74
N ASP A 391 32.32 -6.47 -2.30
CA ASP A 391 33.55 -6.60 -1.54
C ASP A 391 33.97 -5.19 -1.09
N GLU A 392 33.13 -4.54 -0.31
CA GLU A 392 33.53 -3.33 0.42
C GLU A 392 34.10 -3.74 1.78
N GLY A 393 35.43 -3.61 1.84
CA GLY A 393 36.26 -3.91 2.94
C GLY A 393 35.81 -3.33 4.28
N ASP A 394 35.90 -4.16 5.29
CA ASP A 394 36.02 -3.78 6.69
C ASP A 394 37.17 -2.76 6.84
N ASP A 395 36.84 -1.48 6.88
CA ASP A 395 37.76 -0.44 7.31
C ASP A 395 37.82 -0.49 8.84
N GLU A 396 38.75 -1.30 9.34
CA GLU A 396 39.14 -1.29 10.75
C GLU A 396 39.70 0.10 11.08
N GLY A 397 38.87 0.92 11.72
CA GLY A 397 39.28 2.19 12.31
C GLY A 397 40.36 1.92 13.39
N GLU A 398 41.61 2.29 13.09
CA GLU A 398 42.67 2.43 14.06
C GLU A 398 42.23 3.44 15.15
N GLU A 399 42.19 2.93 16.38
CA GLU A 399 42.28 3.76 17.59
C GLU A 399 43.67 4.35 17.67
N ASP A 400 43.80 5.65 17.54
CA ASP A 400 44.96 6.41 17.99
C ASP A 400 44.65 7.18 19.26
N ASP A 401 45.64 7.07 20.22
CA ASP A 401 45.81 7.60 21.57
C ASP A 401 45.16 8.98 21.94
#